data_bedcd2e4a0ec9c9a082555308fbba134
#
_entry.id   bedcd2e4a0ec9c9a082555308fbba134
#
_cell.length_a   1.000
_cell.length_b   1.000
_cell.length_c   1.000
_cell.angle_alpha   90.00
_cell.angle_beta   90.00
_cell.angle_gamma   90.00
#
_symmetry.space_group_name_H-M   'P 1'
#
loop_
_entity.id
_entity.type
_entity.pdbx_description
1 polymer ?
#
loop_
_entity_poly.entity_id
_entity_poly.type
_entity_poly.pdbx_seq_one_letter_code
_entity_poly.pdbx_strand_id
1 'polypeptide(L)'
;MKPAQVEAQLLRVLSDAISGLRDPRVPLIVTVERVSVTSDYSLARVYVSAMGADMPALIDALTHARGHLQREVAAQVRLRRVPLLEFRSANEAAFL
;
A
#
# COMPACT_ATOMS: atom_id res chain seq x y z
N MET A 1 8.64 -2.44 17.97
CA MET A 1 8.51 -1.23 17.13
C MET A 1 7.09 -0.70 17.27
N LYS A 2 6.93 0.60 17.36
CA LYS A 2 5.60 1.22 17.51
C LYS A 2 4.86 1.21 16.17
N PRO A 3 3.51 1.08 16.16
CA PRO A 3 2.74 1.07 14.92
C PRO A 3 3.02 2.24 13.98
N ALA A 4 3.22 3.44 14.52
CA ALA A 4 3.52 4.62 13.68
C ALA A 4 4.83 4.47 12.90
N GLN A 5 5.85 3.84 13.51
CA GLN A 5 7.12 3.58 12.82
C GLN A 5 6.97 2.54 11.73
N VAL A 6 6.18 1.49 12.00
CA VAL A 6 5.87 0.45 11.00
C VAL A 6 5.11 1.08 9.83
N GLU A 7 4.11 1.90 10.12
CA GLU A 7 3.31 2.57 9.09
C GLU A 7 4.18 3.44 8.19
N ALA A 8 5.11 4.19 8.76
CA ALA A 8 6.02 5.04 8.00
C ALA A 8 6.95 4.22 7.11
N GLN A 9 7.47 3.10 7.63
CA GLN A 9 8.32 2.21 6.83
C GLN A 9 7.55 1.55 5.70
N LEU A 10 6.33 1.08 5.97
CA LEU A 10 5.48 0.47 4.95
C LEU A 10 5.14 1.46 3.85
N LEU A 11 4.82 2.71 4.22
CA LEU A 11 4.53 3.75 3.25
C LEU A 11 5.68 3.93 2.27
N ARG A 12 6.91 4.03 2.79
CA ARG A 12 8.10 4.23 1.96
C ARG A 12 8.37 3.03 1.06
N VAL A 13 8.34 1.83 1.62
CA VAL A 13 8.60 0.61 0.86
C VAL A 13 7.56 0.42 -0.23
N LEU A 14 6.28 0.61 0.11
CA LEU A 14 5.19 0.45 -0.86
C LEU A 14 5.20 1.53 -1.93
N SER A 15 5.54 2.77 -1.58
CA SER A 15 5.68 3.85 -2.57
C SER A 15 6.72 3.47 -3.63
N ASP A 16 7.88 2.97 -3.20
CA ASP A 16 8.94 2.57 -4.12
C ASP A 16 8.53 1.33 -4.94
N ALA A 17 7.94 0.33 -4.30
CA ALA A 17 7.55 -0.91 -4.96
C ALA A 17 6.45 -0.68 -5.99
N ILE A 18 5.46 0.16 -5.67
CA ILE A 18 4.36 0.48 -6.59
C ILE A 18 4.90 1.22 -7.82
N SER A 19 5.86 2.13 -7.64
CA SER A 19 6.44 2.86 -8.76
C SER A 19 7.18 1.96 -9.74
N GLY A 20 7.56 0.75 -9.32
CA GLY A 20 8.20 -0.24 -10.19
C GLY A 20 7.26 -1.20 -10.90
N LEU A 21 5.96 -1.13 -10.63
CA LEU A 21 5.01 -2.03 -11.26
C LEU A 21 4.80 -1.70 -12.74
N ARG A 22 4.64 -2.74 -13.55
CA ARG A 22 4.52 -2.61 -15.02
C ARG A 22 3.11 -2.93 -15.52
N ASP A 23 2.12 -2.83 -14.68
CA ASP A 23 0.73 -3.01 -15.08
C ASP A 23 0.23 -1.70 -15.71
N PRO A 24 -0.35 -1.75 -16.94
CA PRO A 24 -0.84 -0.54 -17.59
C PRO A 24 -1.96 0.18 -16.85
N ARG A 25 -2.62 -0.49 -15.90
CA ARG A 25 -3.64 0.13 -15.04
C ARG A 25 -3.02 0.95 -13.92
N VAL A 26 -1.71 0.83 -13.69
CA VAL A 26 -0.99 1.60 -12.67
C VAL A 26 -0.37 2.81 -13.35
N PRO A 27 -0.84 4.03 -13.03
CA PRO A 27 -0.25 5.25 -13.59
C PRO A 27 1.21 5.42 -13.19
N LEU A 28 1.92 6.24 -13.96
CA LEU A 28 3.32 6.53 -13.70
C LEU A 28 3.53 7.09 -12.29
N ILE A 29 2.60 7.93 -11.83
CA ILE A 29 2.69 8.55 -10.50
C ILE A 29 1.49 8.11 -9.67
N VAL A 30 1.77 7.29 -8.64
CA VAL A 30 0.80 6.90 -7.63
C VAL A 30 1.35 7.36 -6.28
N THR A 31 0.53 8.06 -5.52
CA THR A 31 0.90 8.51 -4.17
C THR A 31 0.29 7.59 -3.14
N VAL A 32 1.12 7.03 -2.26
CA VAL A 32 0.64 6.36 -1.05
C VAL A 32 0.46 7.45 0.00
N GLU A 33 -0.80 7.79 0.25
CA GLU A 33 -1.13 8.90 1.15
C GLU A 33 -1.00 8.51 2.61
N ARG A 34 -1.37 7.27 2.93
CA ARG A 34 -1.42 6.81 4.30
C ARG A 34 -1.41 5.28 4.34
N VAL A 35 -0.79 4.74 5.39
CA VAL A 35 -0.87 3.32 5.74
C VAL A 35 -1.36 3.23 7.18
N SER A 36 -2.41 2.43 7.40
CA SER A 36 -2.98 2.20 8.72
C SER A 36 -2.87 0.72 9.06
N VAL A 37 -2.13 0.40 10.11
CA VAL A 37 -1.89 -0.98 10.54
C VAL A 37 -2.73 -1.27 11.78
N THR A 38 -3.42 -2.42 11.78
CA THR A 38 -4.19 -2.85 12.95
C THR A 38 -3.25 -3.18 14.11
N SER A 39 -3.77 -3.11 15.33
CA SER A 39 -2.96 -3.29 16.54
C SER A 39 -2.31 -4.68 16.65
N ASP A 40 -2.92 -5.69 16.04
CA ASP A 40 -2.38 -7.05 16.02
C ASP A 40 -1.49 -7.32 14.79
N TYR A 41 -1.25 -6.30 13.96
CA TYR A 41 -0.45 -6.39 12.73
C TYR A 41 -0.99 -7.37 11.69
N SER A 42 -2.28 -7.69 11.73
CA SER A 42 -2.87 -8.62 10.77
C SER A 42 -3.24 -7.96 9.44
N LEU A 43 -3.52 -6.66 9.46
CA LEU A 43 -4.01 -5.94 8.29
C LEU A 43 -3.36 -4.57 8.19
N ALA A 44 -2.94 -4.21 6.99
CA ALA A 44 -2.46 -2.87 6.66
C ALA A 44 -3.34 -2.31 5.53
N ARG A 45 -4.05 -1.23 5.82
CA ARG A 45 -4.82 -0.50 4.81
C ARG A 45 -3.93 0.55 4.19
N VAL A 46 -3.79 0.45 2.87
CA VAL A 46 -2.90 1.33 2.09
C VAL A 46 -3.80 2.24 1.25
N TYR A 47 -3.78 3.52 1.59
CA TYR A 47 -4.60 4.53 0.92
C TYR A 47 -3.78 5.19 -0.17
N VAL A 48 -4.27 5.10 -1.41
CA VAL A 48 -3.54 5.60 -2.58
C VAL A 48 -4.38 6.64 -3.34
N SER A 49 -3.68 7.53 -4.02
CA SER A 49 -4.27 8.48 -4.96
C SER A 49 -3.44 8.53 -6.23
N ALA A 50 -4.09 8.87 -7.34
CA ALA A 50 -3.42 9.08 -8.62
C ALA A 50 -4.31 9.99 -9.46
N MET A 51 -3.74 11.11 -9.89
CA MET A 51 -4.49 12.11 -10.65
C MET A 51 -4.98 11.53 -11.97
N GLY A 52 -6.26 11.70 -12.25
CA GLY A 52 -6.87 11.25 -13.50
C GLY A 52 -6.99 9.74 -13.67
N ALA A 53 -6.70 8.96 -12.64
CA ALA A 53 -6.76 7.51 -12.72
C ALA A 53 -8.18 6.98 -12.51
N ASP A 54 -8.46 5.83 -13.17
CA ASP A 54 -9.59 5.01 -12.81
C ASP A 54 -9.26 4.29 -11.51
N MET A 55 -9.77 4.78 -10.39
CA MET A 55 -9.42 4.26 -9.08
C MET A 55 -9.80 2.79 -8.88
N PRO A 56 -11.00 2.33 -9.27
CA PRO A 56 -11.30 0.90 -9.18
C PRO A 56 -10.30 0.03 -9.95
N ALA A 57 -9.90 0.44 -11.14
CA ALA A 57 -8.92 -0.30 -11.93
C ALA A 57 -7.54 -0.31 -11.27
N LEU A 58 -7.13 0.82 -10.71
CA LEU A 58 -5.86 0.91 -9.98
C LEU A 58 -5.86 0.00 -8.75
N ILE A 59 -6.92 0.06 -7.95
CA ILE A 59 -7.04 -0.77 -6.75
C ILE A 59 -6.99 -2.26 -7.14
N ASP A 60 -7.66 -2.64 -8.20
CA ASP A 60 -7.66 -4.01 -8.71
C ASP A 60 -6.24 -4.44 -9.13
N ALA A 61 -5.52 -3.57 -9.82
CA ALA A 61 -4.15 -3.84 -10.23
C ALA A 61 -3.22 -4.03 -9.03
N LEU A 62 -3.34 -3.17 -8.02
CA LEU A 62 -2.54 -3.29 -6.79
C LEU A 62 -2.88 -4.58 -6.03
N THR A 63 -4.14 -4.95 -6.01
CA THR A 63 -4.58 -6.19 -5.38
C THR A 63 -3.98 -7.40 -6.09
N HIS A 64 -3.92 -7.39 -7.42
CA HIS A 64 -3.25 -8.42 -8.19
C HIS A 64 -1.76 -8.51 -7.88
N ALA A 65 -1.13 -7.37 -7.62
CA ALA A 65 0.29 -7.30 -7.28
C ALA A 65 0.57 -7.54 -5.79
N ARG A 66 -0.45 -7.83 -4.98
CA ARG A 66 -0.34 -7.96 -3.53
C ARG A 66 0.79 -8.88 -3.09
N GLY A 67 0.90 -10.05 -3.71
CA GLY A 67 1.94 -11.02 -3.35
C GLY A 67 3.35 -10.46 -3.54
N HIS A 68 3.58 -9.78 -4.66
CA HIS A 68 4.85 -9.13 -4.93
C HIS A 68 5.13 -8.01 -3.90
N LEU A 69 4.12 -7.18 -3.62
CA LEU A 69 4.27 -6.07 -2.68
C LEU A 69 4.51 -6.58 -1.26
N GLN A 70 3.86 -7.67 -0.87
CA GLN A 70 4.10 -8.28 0.44
C GLN A 70 5.52 -8.85 0.56
N ARG A 71 6.05 -9.42 -0.51
CA ARG A 71 7.44 -9.89 -0.52
C ARG A 71 8.43 -8.74 -0.39
N GLU A 72 8.14 -7.60 -1.01
CA GLU A 72 8.98 -6.40 -0.86
C GLU A 72 8.98 -5.90 0.58
N VAL A 73 7.80 -5.88 1.21
CA VAL A 73 7.70 -5.51 2.63
C VAL A 73 8.49 -6.49 3.48
N ALA A 74 8.34 -7.78 3.27
CA ALA A 74 9.04 -8.80 4.04
C ALA A 74 10.56 -8.68 3.91
N ALA A 75 11.04 -8.27 2.73
CA ALA A 75 12.47 -8.13 2.47
C ALA A 75 13.08 -6.89 3.13
N GLN A 76 12.30 -5.84 3.35
CA GLN A 76 12.83 -4.53 3.74
C GLN A 76 12.39 -4.06 5.13
N VAL A 77 11.34 -4.65 5.70
CA VAL A 77 10.84 -4.27 7.01
C VAL A 77 10.89 -5.48 7.95
N ARG A 78 11.48 -5.28 9.12
CA ARG A 78 11.58 -6.36 10.11
C ARG A 78 10.29 -6.47 10.89
N LEU A 79 9.48 -7.44 10.51
CA LEU A 79 8.22 -7.75 11.18
C LEU A 79 8.14 -9.24 11.44
N ARG A 80 7.58 -9.61 12.58
CA ARG A 80 7.28 -11.03 12.87
C ARG A 80 6.27 -11.59 11.89
N ARG A 81 5.37 -10.73 11.46
CA ARG A 81 4.27 -11.07 10.58
C ARG A 81 4.07 -9.92 9.60
N VAL A 82 4.04 -10.24 8.32
CA VAL A 82 3.72 -9.25 7.29
C VAL A 82 2.20 -9.11 7.26
N PRO A 83 1.66 -7.91 7.52
CA PRO A 83 0.21 -7.73 7.47
C PRO A 83 -0.32 -7.93 6.07
N LEU A 84 -1.55 -8.40 5.97
CA LEU A 84 -2.24 -8.46 4.69
C LEU A 84 -2.47 -7.04 4.19
N LEU A 85 -2.04 -6.76 2.96
CA LEU A 85 -2.21 -5.44 2.36
C LEU A 85 -3.61 -5.32 1.76
N GLU A 86 -4.32 -4.26 2.12
CA GLU A 86 -5.61 -3.92 1.56
C GLU A 86 -5.52 -2.52 0.96
N PHE A 87 -5.77 -2.40 -0.34
CA PHE A 87 -5.62 -1.13 -1.05
C PHE A 87 -6.95 -0.41 -1.13
N ARG A 88 -6.92 0.90 -0.84
CA ARG A 88 -8.10 1.74 -0.85
C ARG A 88 -7.80 3.08 -1.48
N SER A 89 -8.81 3.71 -2.04
CA SER A 89 -8.70 5.08 -2.51
C SER A 89 -8.52 6.01 -1.31
N ALA A 90 -7.61 6.99 -1.42
CA ALA A 90 -7.41 7.98 -0.37
C ALA A 90 -8.69 8.78 -0.07
N ASN A 91 -9.60 8.91 -1.04
CA ASN A 91 -10.89 9.58 -0.84
C ASN A 91 -11.75 8.88 0.20
N GLU A 92 -11.64 7.55 0.33
CA GLU A 92 -12.38 6.81 1.35
C GLU A 92 -11.94 7.18 2.76
N ALA A 93 -10.64 7.45 2.95
CA ALA A 93 -10.10 7.85 4.24
C ALA A 93 -10.62 9.22 4.69
N ALA A 94 -10.99 10.09 3.75
CA ALA A 94 -11.46 11.44 4.05
C ALA A 94 -12.80 11.46 4.78
N PHE A 95 -13.56 10.37 4.73
CA PHE A 95 -14.86 10.26 5.37
C PHE A 95 -14.83 9.57 6.73
N LEU A 96 -13.67 9.18 7.16
CA LEU A 96 -13.46 8.54 8.47
C LEU A 96 -12.94 9.54 9.51
#